data_1c48364b9d99cb2f43240a25e19a7e0d
#
_entry.id   1c48364b9d99cb2f43240a25e19a7e0d
#
_cell.length_a   1.000
_cell.length_b   1.000
_cell.length_c   1.000
_cell.angle_alpha   90.00
_cell.angle_beta   90.00
_cell.angle_gamma   90.00
#
_symmetry.space_group_name_H-M   'P 1'
#
loop_
_entity.id
_entity.type
_entity.pdbx_description
1 polymer ?
#
loop_
_entity_poly.entity_id
_entity_poly.type
_entity_poly.pdbx_seq_one_letter_code
_entity_poly.pdbx_strand_id
1 'polypeptide(L)'
;MATKQPNILILWGDDIGMWNISHFSKGMMGYRTPNIDRVANEGVIFTDYYGQQSCTAGRAAFITGQNPLRTGLTKVGMPGATLGLQAEDPTIAELLKPLGYATGQFGKNHLGDRNEFLPTAHGFDEFFGNLYHLNAEEEPELPDYPKDPKFKAAFGPRGVMHCFATDKDDATTDPRWGRVGKQKIEDTGALTKKRMETIDEEITAAALGWMEKQAKTDKPFFLWYNSTAMHFRTHLADKNRGKSGQDDYSDRMVVHDEQIGQMLDKLDQLGIADNTIVMYSTDNGPENDTWPDGANTPFRGQKDSNWEGAWRVPAFIRWPGKIKANSVLNGIVCHQDMLPTLLAAAGDPDINQKLLDGYKAGDKTFRVHIDGVNVLPYLTGEVKESPRNAFFYVSDDGGIMAVRHGDYKLVFEEQHATRMRQWQEPFTKLRLPDIFNLRRDPFERAIDNSNTYLDWMVNQVPQLYLVQALVAAQIQNFIKYPPRQKAASFNLDSVLAQLGPAISAEKAKEAAAEKKQAETVEPAPVAAD
;
A
#
# COMPACT_ATOMS: atom_id res chain seq x y z
N MET A 1 -5.41 -17.78 -33.58
CA MET A 1 -6.15 -18.15 -32.35
C MET A 1 -6.05 -16.93 -31.44
N ALA A 2 -7.15 -16.45 -30.85
CA ALA A 2 -7.07 -15.42 -29.82
C ALA A 2 -6.22 -15.96 -28.66
N THR A 3 -5.21 -15.22 -28.23
CA THR A 3 -4.38 -15.60 -27.09
C THR A 3 -5.27 -15.64 -25.85
N LYS A 4 -5.26 -16.76 -25.13
CA LYS A 4 -6.01 -16.89 -23.85
C LYS A 4 -5.48 -15.84 -22.88
N GLN A 5 -6.39 -15.08 -22.25
CA GLN A 5 -6.01 -14.12 -21.21
C GLN A 5 -5.23 -14.82 -20.08
N PRO A 6 -4.15 -14.21 -19.55
CA PRO A 6 -3.35 -14.84 -18.49
C PRO A 6 -4.10 -14.82 -17.15
N ASN A 7 -3.84 -15.82 -16.31
CA ASN A 7 -4.08 -15.66 -14.88
C ASN A 7 -3.08 -14.67 -14.29
N ILE A 8 -3.44 -14.04 -13.19
CA ILE A 8 -2.60 -13.08 -12.49
C ILE A 8 -2.53 -13.50 -11.03
N LEU A 9 -1.32 -13.82 -10.56
CA LEU A 9 -1.02 -14.17 -9.18
C LEU A 9 -0.03 -13.16 -8.59
N ILE A 10 -0.48 -12.38 -7.62
CA ILE A 10 0.34 -11.44 -6.88
C ILE A 10 0.64 -12.02 -5.51
N LEU A 11 1.91 -12.16 -5.19
CA LEU A 11 2.43 -12.73 -3.95
C LEU A 11 3.15 -11.63 -3.16
N TRP A 12 2.59 -11.26 -2.02
CA TRP A 12 3.13 -10.21 -1.17
C TRP A 12 3.46 -10.70 0.23
N GLY A 13 4.56 -10.18 0.76
CA GLY A 13 4.80 -10.11 2.18
C GLY A 13 4.48 -8.72 2.73
N ASP A 14 4.76 -8.51 4.00
CA ASP A 14 4.55 -7.27 4.74
C ASP A 14 5.89 -6.82 5.34
N ASP A 15 6.31 -5.58 5.07
CA ASP A 15 7.58 -5.02 5.57
C ASP A 15 8.85 -5.80 5.17
N ILE A 16 8.87 -6.48 4.02
CA ILE A 16 10.03 -7.27 3.59
C ILE A 16 11.12 -6.38 2.98
N GLY A 17 12.31 -6.42 3.55
CA GLY A 17 13.46 -5.73 2.99
C GLY A 17 14.15 -6.50 1.88
N MET A 18 14.90 -5.77 1.03
CA MET A 18 15.60 -6.37 -0.10
C MET A 18 16.63 -7.42 0.32
N TRP A 19 17.31 -7.23 1.47
CA TRP A 19 18.27 -8.21 2.00
C TRP A 19 17.62 -9.49 2.51
N ASN A 20 16.33 -9.46 2.88
CA ASN A 20 15.63 -10.67 3.33
C ASN A 20 15.44 -11.71 2.21
N ILE A 21 15.59 -11.29 0.95
CA ILE A 21 15.47 -12.18 -0.22
C ILE A 21 16.85 -12.65 -0.66
N SER A 22 17.06 -13.98 -0.68
CA SER A 22 18.39 -14.54 -0.99
C SER A 22 18.83 -14.29 -2.41
N HIS A 23 17.93 -13.96 -3.34
CA HIS A 23 18.33 -13.52 -4.66
C HIS A 23 19.21 -12.27 -4.64
N PHE A 24 18.89 -11.28 -3.78
CA PHE A 24 19.68 -10.07 -3.60
C PHE A 24 20.85 -10.28 -2.62
N SER A 25 20.59 -10.83 -1.45
CA SER A 25 21.60 -10.99 -0.39
C SER A 25 22.58 -12.14 -0.63
N LYS A 26 22.31 -13.05 -1.59
CA LYS A 26 23.08 -14.26 -1.87
C LYS A 26 23.29 -15.16 -0.64
N GLY A 27 22.40 -15.05 0.35
CA GLY A 27 22.45 -15.78 1.62
C GLY A 27 23.28 -15.11 2.70
N MET A 28 23.65 -13.85 2.54
CA MET A 28 24.37 -13.06 3.56
C MET A 28 23.58 -13.00 4.89
N MET A 29 22.25 -13.08 4.82
CA MET A 29 21.37 -13.11 6.00
C MET A 29 21.36 -14.44 6.75
N GLY A 30 22.16 -15.43 6.32
CA GLY A 30 22.30 -16.73 6.98
C GLY A 30 21.24 -17.78 6.62
N TYR A 31 20.20 -17.39 5.86
CA TYR A 31 19.17 -18.29 5.33
C TYR A 31 18.95 -18.07 3.82
N ARG A 32 18.09 -18.86 3.23
CA ARG A 32 17.75 -18.82 1.80
C ARG A 32 16.25 -18.76 1.58
N THR A 33 15.85 -18.15 0.45
CA THR A 33 14.46 -18.02 -0.01
C THR A 33 14.32 -18.59 -1.44
N PRO A 34 14.56 -19.92 -1.63
CA PRO A 34 14.68 -20.51 -2.96
C PRO A 34 13.42 -20.41 -3.81
N ASN A 35 12.24 -20.38 -3.18
CA ASN A 35 10.97 -20.30 -3.88
C ASN A 35 10.68 -18.87 -4.40
N ILE A 36 11.00 -17.84 -3.60
CA ILE A 36 10.96 -16.45 -4.03
C ILE A 36 12.02 -16.22 -5.11
N ASP A 37 13.24 -16.76 -4.92
CA ASP A 37 14.32 -16.70 -5.91
C ASP A 37 13.92 -17.37 -7.23
N ARG A 38 13.04 -18.39 -7.21
CA ARG A 38 12.49 -19.02 -8.41
C ARG A 38 11.72 -18.00 -9.27
N VAL A 39 10.88 -17.15 -8.69
CA VAL A 39 10.17 -16.08 -9.44
C VAL A 39 11.16 -15.15 -10.12
N ALA A 40 12.24 -14.77 -9.42
CA ALA A 40 13.32 -13.93 -9.96
C ALA A 40 14.06 -14.61 -11.12
N ASN A 41 14.44 -15.89 -10.96
CA ASN A 41 15.20 -16.65 -11.94
C ASN A 41 14.39 -16.97 -13.21
N GLU A 42 13.09 -17.21 -13.06
CA GLU A 42 12.17 -17.52 -14.16
C GLU A 42 11.55 -16.26 -14.78
N GLY A 43 11.85 -15.08 -14.24
CA GLY A 43 11.27 -13.80 -14.65
C GLY A 43 12.28 -12.66 -14.75
N VAL A 44 11.79 -11.46 -14.47
CA VAL A 44 12.56 -10.22 -14.45
C VAL A 44 12.71 -9.71 -13.02
N ILE A 45 13.88 -9.14 -12.74
CA ILE A 45 14.26 -8.54 -11.47
C ILE A 45 14.30 -7.03 -11.65
N PHE A 46 13.69 -6.30 -10.72
CA PHE A 46 13.79 -4.85 -10.69
C PHE A 46 14.83 -4.41 -9.66
N THR A 47 15.70 -3.49 -10.05
CA THR A 47 16.62 -2.82 -9.13
C THR A 47 16.05 -1.52 -8.57
N ASP A 48 15.09 -0.94 -9.29
CA ASP A 48 14.49 0.38 -9.01
C ASP A 48 12.96 0.28 -8.98
N TYR A 49 12.43 -0.64 -8.15
CA TYR A 49 11.00 -0.77 -7.91
C TYR A 49 10.61 -0.09 -6.59
N TYR A 50 9.58 0.75 -6.64
CA TYR A 50 9.16 1.57 -5.51
C TYR A 50 7.80 1.14 -4.96
N GLY A 51 7.77 0.87 -3.65
CA GLY A 51 6.56 0.81 -2.86
C GLY A 51 6.07 2.18 -2.42
N GLN A 52 5.54 2.26 -1.22
CA GLN A 52 5.22 3.51 -0.54
C GLN A 52 5.85 3.51 0.87
N GLN A 53 5.67 4.60 1.63
CA GLN A 53 6.31 4.77 2.92
C GLN A 53 5.79 3.80 4.00
N SER A 54 4.55 3.28 3.86
CA SER A 54 3.92 2.38 4.84
C SER A 54 2.84 1.47 4.22
N CYS A 55 2.35 0.49 4.99
CA CYS A 55 1.50 -0.60 4.51
C CYS A 55 0.22 -0.12 3.81
N THR A 56 -0.58 0.72 4.46
CA THR A 56 -1.85 1.21 3.90
C THR A 56 -1.60 1.97 2.60
N ALA A 57 -0.58 2.83 2.57
CA ALA A 57 -0.21 3.60 1.39
C ALA A 57 0.27 2.71 0.23
N GLY A 58 1.13 1.71 0.52
CA GLY A 58 1.62 0.75 -0.48
C GLY A 58 0.51 -0.07 -1.09
N ARG A 59 -0.38 -0.60 -0.24
CA ARG A 59 -1.52 -1.42 -0.68
C ARG A 59 -2.54 -0.61 -1.48
N ALA A 60 -2.85 0.63 -1.05
CA ALA A 60 -3.71 1.55 -1.79
C ALA A 60 -3.12 1.90 -3.16
N ALA A 61 -1.83 2.27 -3.22
CA ALA A 61 -1.14 2.62 -4.45
C ALA A 61 -1.16 1.48 -5.48
N PHE A 62 -0.91 0.24 -5.02
CA PHE A 62 -0.91 -0.94 -5.88
C PHE A 62 -2.30 -1.23 -6.45
N ILE A 63 -3.30 -1.35 -5.56
CA ILE A 63 -4.62 -1.84 -5.98
C ILE A 63 -5.42 -0.82 -6.79
N THR A 64 -5.16 0.50 -6.58
CA THR A 64 -5.89 1.59 -7.26
C THR A 64 -5.12 2.24 -8.41
N GLY A 65 -3.81 2.02 -8.52
CA GLY A 65 -2.96 2.73 -9.50
C GLY A 65 -2.82 4.23 -9.23
N GLN A 66 -3.26 4.70 -8.07
CA GLN A 66 -3.27 6.10 -7.68
C GLN A 66 -2.18 6.42 -6.66
N ASN A 67 -1.71 7.66 -6.64
CA ASN A 67 -0.89 8.17 -5.55
C ASN A 67 -1.72 8.17 -4.25
N PRO A 68 -1.18 7.70 -3.11
CA PRO A 68 -1.91 7.67 -1.82
C PRO A 68 -2.52 9.00 -1.39
N LEU A 69 -1.96 10.13 -1.83
CA LEU A 69 -2.58 11.45 -1.63
C LEU A 69 -3.97 11.55 -2.26
N ARG A 70 -4.24 10.88 -3.40
CA ARG A 70 -5.57 10.94 -4.03
C ARG A 70 -6.60 10.19 -3.22
N THR A 71 -6.25 9.00 -2.77
CA THR A 71 -7.13 8.17 -1.96
C THR A 71 -7.25 8.67 -0.52
N GLY A 72 -6.31 9.52 -0.05
CA GLY A 72 -6.21 9.93 1.36
C GLY A 72 -5.67 8.83 2.29
N LEU A 73 -5.23 7.71 1.74
CA LEU A 73 -4.72 6.55 2.48
C LEU A 73 -3.19 6.60 2.60
N THR A 74 -2.66 7.72 3.10
CA THR A 74 -1.23 7.91 3.31
C THR A 74 -0.75 7.36 4.65
N LYS A 75 -1.62 7.29 5.66
CA LYS A 75 -1.30 6.88 7.02
C LYS A 75 -1.78 5.47 7.32
N VAL A 76 -1.09 4.79 8.22
CA VAL A 76 -1.44 3.42 8.66
C VAL A 76 -2.86 3.39 9.22
N GLY A 77 -3.69 2.48 8.70
CA GLY A 77 -5.07 2.30 9.15
C GLY A 77 -5.13 1.66 10.55
N MET A 78 -5.89 2.26 11.45
CA MET A 78 -6.07 1.77 12.82
C MET A 78 -7.50 1.26 13.05
N PRO A 79 -7.72 0.32 14.01
CA PRO A 79 -9.06 -0.08 14.40
C PRO A 79 -9.92 1.11 14.83
N GLY A 80 -11.15 1.16 14.34
CA GLY A 80 -12.09 2.26 14.63
C GLY A 80 -11.89 3.52 13.78
N ALA A 81 -10.93 3.54 12.86
CA ALA A 81 -10.79 4.63 11.90
C ALA A 81 -12.00 4.68 10.95
N THR A 82 -12.44 5.89 10.63
CA THR A 82 -13.54 6.11 9.68
C THR A 82 -13.06 6.17 8.23
N LEU A 83 -11.73 6.18 8.02
CA LEU A 83 -11.10 6.24 6.71
C LEU A 83 -10.86 4.83 6.15
N GLY A 84 -11.06 4.70 4.85
CA GLY A 84 -10.81 3.48 4.10
C GLY A 84 -10.94 3.73 2.61
N LEU A 85 -10.80 2.67 1.82
CA LEU A 85 -10.92 2.73 0.37
C LEU A 85 -12.34 3.16 -0.03
N GLN A 86 -12.44 4.26 -0.77
CA GLN A 86 -13.74 4.82 -1.16
C GLN A 86 -14.29 4.12 -2.42
N ALA A 87 -15.62 4.10 -2.55
CA ALA A 87 -16.31 3.43 -3.64
C ALA A 87 -16.00 4.02 -5.03
N GLU A 88 -15.52 5.25 -5.08
CA GLU A 88 -15.13 5.98 -6.29
C GLU A 88 -13.72 5.64 -6.77
N ASP A 89 -12.89 5.04 -5.91
CA ASP A 89 -11.52 4.63 -6.26
C ASP A 89 -11.55 3.22 -6.88
N PRO A 90 -11.24 3.07 -8.19
CA PRO A 90 -11.28 1.78 -8.84
C PRO A 90 -10.15 0.89 -8.32
N THR A 91 -10.41 -0.40 -8.28
CA THR A 91 -9.39 -1.41 -8.01
C THR A 91 -9.06 -2.23 -9.24
N ILE A 92 -7.88 -2.85 -9.26
CA ILE A 92 -7.51 -3.84 -10.29
C ILE A 92 -8.60 -4.91 -10.38
N ALA A 93 -9.14 -5.37 -9.25
CA ALA A 93 -10.19 -6.38 -9.22
C ALA A 93 -11.47 -5.92 -9.90
N GLU A 94 -11.97 -4.71 -9.58
CA GLU A 94 -13.16 -4.15 -10.23
C GLU A 94 -12.99 -3.99 -11.74
N LEU A 95 -11.80 -3.57 -12.18
CA LEU A 95 -11.54 -3.32 -13.60
C LEU A 95 -11.29 -4.61 -14.41
N LEU A 96 -10.85 -5.70 -13.78
CA LEU A 96 -10.67 -7.00 -14.41
C LEU A 96 -11.99 -7.78 -14.56
N LYS A 97 -13.01 -7.52 -13.73
CA LYS A 97 -14.30 -8.23 -13.82
C LYS A 97 -15.02 -8.09 -15.18
N PRO A 98 -15.11 -6.89 -15.78
CA PRO A 98 -15.66 -6.75 -17.14
C PRO A 98 -14.89 -7.53 -18.21
N LEU A 99 -13.63 -7.85 -17.96
CA LEU A 99 -12.79 -8.69 -18.82
C LEU A 99 -12.96 -10.20 -18.53
N GLY A 100 -13.86 -10.58 -17.64
CA GLY A 100 -14.21 -11.98 -17.35
C GLY A 100 -13.42 -12.67 -16.25
N TYR A 101 -12.59 -11.93 -15.50
CA TYR A 101 -11.78 -12.48 -14.43
C TYR A 101 -12.62 -12.86 -13.19
N ALA A 102 -12.28 -14.01 -12.59
CA ALA A 102 -12.59 -14.30 -11.20
C ALA A 102 -11.53 -13.63 -10.30
N THR A 103 -11.93 -13.14 -9.12
CA THR A 103 -11.06 -12.29 -8.29
C THR A 103 -11.07 -12.75 -6.84
N GLY A 104 -9.89 -12.94 -6.25
CA GLY A 104 -9.74 -13.36 -4.85
C GLY A 104 -8.63 -12.59 -4.14
N GLN A 105 -8.86 -12.24 -2.87
CA GLN A 105 -7.84 -11.67 -2.00
C GLN A 105 -7.72 -12.50 -0.74
N PHE A 106 -6.50 -12.91 -0.40
CA PHE A 106 -6.24 -13.75 0.76
C PHE A 106 -5.09 -13.16 1.58
N GLY A 107 -5.37 -12.86 2.85
CA GLY A 107 -4.44 -12.27 3.80
C GLY A 107 -4.74 -10.81 4.16
N LYS A 108 -3.71 -10.06 4.55
CA LYS A 108 -3.84 -8.69 5.05
C LYS A 108 -4.38 -7.74 3.96
N ASN A 109 -5.49 -7.03 4.28
CA ASN A 109 -6.04 -5.99 3.39
C ASN A 109 -5.52 -4.58 3.73
N HIS A 110 -5.74 -4.10 4.94
CA HIS A 110 -5.26 -2.83 5.51
C HIS A 110 -5.75 -1.55 4.79
N LEU A 111 -6.95 -1.59 4.20
CA LEU A 111 -7.57 -0.47 3.47
C LEU A 111 -8.88 0.01 4.12
N GLY A 112 -9.01 -0.19 5.44
CA GLY A 112 -10.19 0.15 6.23
C GLY A 112 -10.96 -1.09 6.70
N ASP A 113 -11.75 -0.90 7.78
CA ASP A 113 -12.42 -2.00 8.49
C ASP A 113 -13.96 -1.96 8.43
N ARG A 114 -14.55 -0.89 7.84
CA ARG A 114 -15.99 -0.82 7.65
C ARG A 114 -16.41 -1.74 6.49
N ASN A 115 -17.67 -2.14 6.51
CA ASN A 115 -18.23 -3.07 5.53
C ASN A 115 -18.08 -2.57 4.09
N GLU A 116 -18.24 -1.25 3.89
CA GLU A 116 -18.07 -0.59 2.61
C GLU A 116 -16.62 -0.56 2.10
N PHE A 117 -15.61 -0.83 2.97
CA PHE A 117 -14.19 -0.84 2.62
C PHE A 117 -13.61 -2.24 2.43
N LEU A 118 -14.41 -3.29 2.67
CA LEU A 118 -13.97 -4.67 2.53
C LEU A 118 -13.68 -5.01 1.06
N PRO A 119 -12.74 -5.91 0.77
CA PRO A 119 -12.38 -6.28 -0.59
C PRO A 119 -13.56 -6.71 -1.46
N THR A 120 -14.55 -7.38 -0.87
CA THR A 120 -15.77 -7.82 -1.58
C THR A 120 -16.70 -6.67 -2.00
N ALA A 121 -16.58 -5.49 -1.39
CA ALA A 121 -17.23 -4.25 -1.86
C ALA A 121 -16.43 -3.57 -2.99
N HIS A 122 -15.17 -3.99 -3.20
CA HIS A 122 -14.22 -3.42 -4.15
C HIS A 122 -13.75 -4.44 -5.21
N GLY A 123 -14.68 -5.30 -5.67
CA GLY A 123 -14.50 -6.13 -6.84
C GLY A 123 -13.95 -7.51 -6.61
N PHE A 124 -13.53 -7.89 -5.41
CA PHE A 124 -13.14 -9.26 -5.11
C PHE A 124 -14.37 -10.15 -4.91
N ASP A 125 -14.36 -11.34 -5.51
CA ASP A 125 -15.42 -12.33 -5.34
C ASP A 125 -15.35 -13.00 -3.97
N GLU A 126 -14.14 -13.22 -3.45
CA GLU A 126 -13.88 -13.82 -2.15
C GLU A 126 -12.71 -13.13 -1.45
N PHE A 127 -12.84 -12.92 -0.13
CA PHE A 127 -11.79 -12.41 0.74
C PHE A 127 -11.70 -13.26 2.00
N PHE A 128 -10.49 -13.70 2.35
CA PHE A 128 -10.18 -14.30 3.64
C PHE A 128 -8.92 -13.69 4.23
N GLY A 129 -9.01 -13.02 5.39
CA GLY A 129 -7.84 -12.40 6.00
C GLY A 129 -8.16 -11.36 7.07
N ASN A 130 -7.10 -10.68 7.51
CA ASN A 130 -7.13 -9.63 8.53
C ASN A 130 -7.11 -8.23 7.92
N LEU A 131 -7.50 -7.24 8.73
CA LEU A 131 -7.71 -5.87 8.27
C LEU A 131 -6.66 -4.87 8.76
N TYR A 132 -5.73 -5.28 9.64
CA TYR A 132 -4.74 -4.42 10.27
C TYR A 132 -3.36 -5.10 10.29
N HIS A 133 -2.34 -4.38 10.81
CA HIS A 133 -1.04 -4.95 11.13
C HIS A 133 -1.09 -5.79 12.42
N LEU A 134 -0.11 -6.68 12.61
CA LEU A 134 -0.12 -7.66 13.69
C LEU A 134 -0.16 -7.03 15.09
N ASN A 135 0.58 -5.95 15.34
CA ASN A 135 0.57 -5.33 16.66
C ASN A 135 -0.79 -4.74 17.05
N ALA A 136 -1.57 -4.17 16.12
CA ALA A 136 -2.95 -3.73 16.42
C ALA A 136 -3.88 -4.89 16.73
N GLU A 137 -3.69 -6.03 16.08
CA GLU A 137 -4.48 -7.24 16.32
C GLU A 137 -4.22 -7.85 17.71
N GLU A 138 -2.96 -7.79 18.22
CA GLU A 138 -2.60 -8.35 19.53
C GLU A 138 -2.84 -7.41 20.72
N GLU A 139 -3.05 -6.10 20.49
CA GLU A 139 -3.26 -5.11 21.55
C GLU A 139 -4.31 -5.50 22.59
N PRO A 140 -5.48 -6.11 22.24
CA PRO A 140 -6.45 -6.55 23.23
C PRO A 140 -5.95 -7.55 24.25
N GLU A 141 -4.83 -8.24 24.00
CA GLU A 141 -4.21 -9.21 24.91
C GLU A 141 -3.14 -8.56 25.81
N LEU A 142 -2.84 -7.26 25.62
CA LEU A 142 -1.86 -6.54 26.45
C LEU A 142 -2.46 -6.20 27.82
N PRO A 143 -1.65 -6.22 28.90
CA PRO A 143 -2.11 -5.89 30.26
C PRO A 143 -2.76 -4.51 30.36
N ASP A 144 -2.20 -3.52 29.65
CA ASP A 144 -2.58 -2.10 29.72
C ASP A 144 -3.71 -1.74 28.74
N TYR A 145 -4.20 -2.69 27.94
CA TYR A 145 -5.32 -2.43 27.03
C TYR A 145 -6.56 -2.00 27.82
N PRO A 146 -7.29 -0.94 27.40
CA PRO A 146 -8.46 -0.43 28.12
C PRO A 146 -9.51 -1.52 28.37
N LYS A 147 -9.90 -1.69 29.64
CA LYS A 147 -10.81 -2.77 30.07
C LYS A 147 -12.29 -2.42 29.90
N ASP A 148 -12.62 -1.18 29.54
CA ASP A 148 -14.01 -0.77 29.26
C ASP A 148 -14.54 -1.51 28.02
N PRO A 149 -15.62 -2.29 28.12
CA PRO A 149 -16.25 -2.95 26.99
C PRO A 149 -16.69 -1.99 25.87
N LYS A 150 -17.05 -0.74 26.22
CA LYS A 150 -17.40 0.29 25.22
C LYS A 150 -16.20 0.69 24.38
N PHE A 151 -15.01 0.77 25.00
CA PHE A 151 -13.78 1.04 24.28
C PHE A 151 -13.51 -0.07 23.26
N LYS A 152 -13.56 -1.35 23.69
CA LYS A 152 -13.37 -2.49 22.79
C LYS A 152 -14.41 -2.53 21.68
N ALA A 153 -15.67 -2.22 21.98
CA ALA A 153 -16.73 -2.15 20.98
C ALA A 153 -16.51 -1.06 19.93
N ALA A 154 -15.92 0.09 20.32
CA ALA A 154 -15.66 1.22 19.43
C ALA A 154 -14.33 1.11 18.67
N PHE A 155 -13.27 0.61 19.31
CA PHE A 155 -11.88 0.71 18.84
C PHE A 155 -11.11 -0.63 18.81
N GLY A 156 -11.70 -1.74 19.25
CA GLY A 156 -11.07 -3.06 19.18
C GLY A 156 -10.90 -3.51 17.73
N PRO A 157 -9.86 -4.27 17.37
CA PRO A 157 -9.71 -4.81 16.03
C PRO A 157 -10.88 -5.76 15.70
N ARG A 158 -11.25 -5.77 14.42
CA ARG A 158 -12.18 -6.75 13.85
C ARG A 158 -11.42 -8.08 13.67
N GLY A 159 -12.11 -9.21 13.76
CA GLY A 159 -11.47 -10.51 13.60
C GLY A 159 -11.01 -10.81 12.18
N VAL A 160 -10.51 -12.02 11.99
CA VAL A 160 -10.20 -12.54 10.65
C VAL A 160 -11.51 -12.74 9.89
N MET A 161 -11.64 -12.07 8.76
CA MET A 161 -12.87 -12.01 7.97
C MET A 161 -12.87 -13.07 6.88
N HIS A 162 -14.04 -13.69 6.63
CA HIS A 162 -14.31 -14.47 5.42
C HIS A 162 -15.53 -13.86 4.71
N CYS A 163 -15.28 -13.22 3.58
CA CYS A 163 -16.32 -12.45 2.89
C CYS A 163 -16.49 -12.95 1.46
N PHE A 164 -17.74 -12.87 0.97
CA PHE A 164 -18.12 -13.26 -0.39
C PHE A 164 -18.94 -12.15 -1.03
N ALA A 165 -18.61 -11.75 -2.25
CA ALA A 165 -19.47 -10.89 -3.04
C ALA A 165 -20.77 -11.63 -3.41
N THR A 166 -21.88 -10.90 -3.44
CA THR A 166 -23.21 -11.42 -3.77
C THR A 166 -23.96 -10.47 -4.70
N ASP A 167 -24.92 -10.98 -5.44
CA ASP A 167 -25.83 -10.14 -6.23
C ASP A 167 -26.96 -9.55 -5.37
N LYS A 168 -27.22 -10.13 -4.21
CA LYS A 168 -28.25 -9.68 -3.27
C LYS A 168 -27.72 -8.55 -2.40
N ASP A 169 -28.40 -7.41 -2.45
CA ASP A 169 -28.08 -6.26 -1.59
C ASP A 169 -28.69 -6.46 -0.20
N ASP A 170 -27.86 -6.43 0.83
CA ASP A 170 -28.24 -6.47 2.24
C ASP A 170 -28.23 -5.05 2.80
N ALA A 171 -29.40 -4.51 3.14
CA ALA A 171 -29.58 -3.18 3.67
C ALA A 171 -29.21 -3.04 5.16
N THR A 172 -28.85 -4.13 5.84
CA THR A 172 -28.44 -4.12 7.25
C THR A 172 -27.28 -3.15 7.45
N THR A 173 -27.40 -2.29 8.46
CA THR A 173 -26.39 -1.29 8.81
C THR A 173 -25.98 -1.46 10.27
N ASP A 174 -24.72 -1.75 10.49
CA ASP A 174 -24.10 -1.76 11.81
C ASP A 174 -23.65 -0.35 12.19
N PRO A 175 -23.87 0.12 13.43
CA PRO A 175 -23.46 1.47 13.85
C PRO A 175 -21.96 1.74 13.70
N ARG A 176 -21.11 0.71 13.89
CA ARG A 176 -19.65 0.81 13.75
C ARG A 176 -19.18 0.43 12.35
N TRP A 177 -19.66 -0.70 11.85
CA TRP A 177 -19.14 -1.30 10.63
C TRP A 177 -19.81 -0.82 9.35
N GLY A 178 -20.89 -0.05 9.44
CA GLY A 178 -21.62 0.48 8.30
C GLY A 178 -22.51 -0.55 7.61
N ARG A 179 -22.89 -0.25 6.36
CA ARG A 179 -23.84 -1.06 5.57
C ARG A 179 -23.15 -2.31 5.01
N VAL A 180 -23.86 -3.45 5.07
CA VAL A 180 -23.37 -4.71 4.51
C VAL A 180 -23.28 -4.65 2.98
N GLY A 181 -24.32 -4.23 2.27
CA GLY A 181 -24.32 -4.13 0.82
C GLY A 181 -24.37 -5.48 0.10
N LYS A 182 -23.76 -5.58 -1.08
CA LYS A 182 -23.73 -6.79 -1.92
C LYS A 182 -22.64 -7.78 -1.50
N GLN A 183 -22.64 -8.18 -0.23
CA GLN A 183 -21.66 -9.15 0.30
C GLN A 183 -22.23 -9.97 1.45
N LYS A 184 -21.70 -11.17 1.64
CA LYS A 184 -21.85 -11.96 2.87
C LYS A 184 -20.57 -11.79 3.66
N ILE A 185 -20.69 -11.43 4.94
CA ILE A 185 -19.57 -11.17 5.83
C ILE A 185 -19.62 -12.15 6.98
N GLU A 186 -18.51 -12.84 7.23
CA GLU A 186 -18.33 -13.75 8.35
C GLU A 186 -17.08 -13.34 9.13
N ASP A 187 -17.22 -13.05 10.42
CA ASP A 187 -16.08 -12.86 11.33
C ASP A 187 -15.73 -14.23 11.92
N THR A 188 -14.57 -14.77 11.57
CA THR A 188 -14.12 -16.09 12.01
C THR A 188 -13.41 -16.06 13.36
N GLY A 189 -13.43 -14.93 14.05
CA GLY A 189 -12.85 -14.71 15.36
C GLY A 189 -11.54 -13.92 15.35
N ALA A 190 -11.15 -13.44 16.53
CA ALA A 190 -10.00 -12.57 16.72
C ALA A 190 -8.69 -13.19 16.22
N LEU A 191 -7.81 -12.36 15.68
CA LEU A 191 -6.43 -12.73 15.38
C LEU A 191 -5.58 -12.56 16.65
N THR A 192 -5.71 -13.51 17.56
CA THR A 192 -4.93 -13.55 18.81
C THR A 192 -3.47 -13.92 18.54
N LYS A 193 -2.58 -13.64 19.51
CA LYS A 193 -1.16 -14.08 19.45
C LYS A 193 -1.03 -15.57 19.13
N LYS A 194 -1.91 -16.40 19.72
CA LYS A 194 -1.91 -17.84 19.43
C LYS A 194 -2.31 -18.15 17.99
N ARG A 195 -3.31 -17.47 17.44
CA ARG A 195 -3.73 -17.64 16.04
C ARG A 195 -2.71 -17.10 15.05
N MET A 196 -1.95 -16.07 15.42
CA MET A 196 -0.85 -15.53 14.61
C MET A 196 0.23 -16.56 14.30
N GLU A 197 0.43 -17.57 15.15
CA GLU A 197 1.37 -18.66 14.87
C GLU A 197 1.04 -19.46 13.61
N THR A 198 -0.24 -19.47 13.18
CA THR A 198 -0.74 -20.31 12.07
C THR A 198 -1.58 -19.55 11.04
N ILE A 199 -1.82 -18.26 11.23
CA ILE A 199 -2.71 -17.51 10.35
C ILE A 199 -2.30 -17.56 8.87
N ASP A 200 -1.00 -17.49 8.56
CA ASP A 200 -0.56 -17.56 7.17
C ASP A 200 -0.65 -18.97 6.59
N GLU A 201 -0.72 -20.02 7.43
CA GLU A 201 -1.09 -21.37 6.99
C GLU A 201 -2.58 -21.42 6.60
N GLU A 202 -3.47 -20.78 7.40
CA GLU A 202 -4.90 -20.67 7.10
C GLU A 202 -5.12 -19.88 5.79
N ILE A 203 -4.43 -18.74 5.63
CA ILE A 203 -4.47 -17.90 4.43
C ILE A 203 -4.00 -18.67 3.20
N THR A 204 -2.86 -19.37 3.31
CA THR A 204 -2.28 -20.17 2.23
C THR A 204 -3.24 -21.28 1.81
N ALA A 205 -3.80 -22.02 2.76
CA ALA A 205 -4.74 -23.11 2.47
C ALA A 205 -6.00 -22.58 1.76
N ALA A 206 -6.56 -21.45 2.21
CA ALA A 206 -7.70 -20.81 1.57
C ALA A 206 -7.40 -20.37 0.14
N ALA A 207 -6.25 -19.72 -0.08
CA ALA A 207 -5.79 -19.28 -1.40
C ALA A 207 -5.58 -20.45 -2.37
N LEU A 208 -4.93 -21.54 -1.91
CA LEU A 208 -4.72 -22.76 -2.69
C LEU A 208 -6.04 -23.43 -3.09
N GLY A 209 -6.97 -23.55 -2.15
CA GLY A 209 -8.30 -24.11 -2.40
C GLY A 209 -9.11 -23.27 -3.40
N TRP A 210 -9.01 -21.94 -3.28
CA TRP A 210 -9.65 -21.02 -4.21
C TRP A 210 -9.04 -21.13 -5.62
N MET A 211 -7.72 -21.15 -5.74
CA MET A 211 -7.01 -21.30 -7.02
C MET A 211 -7.38 -22.62 -7.70
N GLU A 212 -7.44 -23.73 -6.95
CA GLU A 212 -7.88 -25.03 -7.46
C GLU A 212 -9.33 -24.99 -7.97
N LYS A 213 -10.21 -24.27 -7.28
CA LYS A 213 -11.60 -24.07 -7.71
C LYS A 213 -11.66 -23.28 -9.01
N GLN A 214 -10.89 -22.17 -9.13
CA GLN A 214 -10.89 -21.34 -10.33
C GLN A 214 -10.28 -22.06 -11.55
N ALA A 215 -9.22 -22.85 -11.36
CA ALA A 215 -8.60 -23.62 -12.45
C ALA A 215 -9.53 -24.64 -13.12
N LYS A 216 -10.64 -25.02 -12.46
CA LYS A 216 -11.70 -25.89 -13.01
C LYS A 216 -12.72 -25.10 -13.85
N THR A 217 -12.57 -23.78 -13.93
CA THR A 217 -13.42 -22.91 -14.75
C THR A 217 -12.67 -22.47 -16.01
N ASP A 218 -13.40 -21.95 -17.01
CA ASP A 218 -12.78 -21.39 -18.21
C ASP A 218 -12.36 -19.91 -18.03
N LYS A 219 -12.56 -19.35 -16.83
CA LYS A 219 -12.26 -17.96 -16.54
C LYS A 219 -10.81 -17.77 -16.12
N PRO A 220 -10.13 -16.71 -16.59
CA PRO A 220 -8.88 -16.29 -15.98
C PRO A 220 -9.16 -15.79 -14.55
N PHE A 221 -8.14 -15.79 -13.69
CA PHE A 221 -8.27 -15.27 -12.34
C PHE A 221 -7.24 -14.20 -12.02
N PHE A 222 -7.60 -13.30 -11.11
CA PHE A 222 -6.73 -12.41 -10.37
C PHE A 222 -6.75 -12.80 -8.89
N LEU A 223 -5.61 -13.24 -8.38
CA LEU A 223 -5.43 -13.59 -6.98
C LEU A 223 -4.36 -12.71 -6.35
N TRP A 224 -4.74 -11.97 -5.29
CA TRP A 224 -3.81 -11.19 -4.48
C TRP A 224 -3.61 -11.89 -3.12
N TYR A 225 -2.47 -12.55 -2.97
CA TYR A 225 -2.05 -13.23 -1.75
C TYR A 225 -1.17 -12.30 -0.93
N ASN A 226 -1.59 -11.98 0.29
CA ASN A 226 -0.98 -11.03 1.19
C ASN A 226 -0.66 -11.70 2.53
N SER A 227 0.51 -12.33 2.65
CA SER A 227 0.95 -12.87 3.94
C SER A 227 1.00 -11.77 5.01
N THR A 228 0.76 -12.11 6.27
CA THR A 228 0.99 -11.21 7.41
C THR A 228 2.47 -11.11 7.77
N ALA A 229 3.27 -12.09 7.34
CA ALA A 229 4.73 -12.07 7.46
C ALA A 229 5.27 -11.01 6.47
N MET A 230 6.21 -10.17 6.85
CA MET A 230 7.13 -10.21 8.00
C MET A 230 6.94 -8.99 8.93
N HIS A 231 5.72 -8.51 9.10
CA HIS A 231 5.49 -7.43 10.08
C HIS A 231 6.00 -7.87 11.46
N PHE A 232 6.62 -6.95 12.21
CA PHE A 232 7.11 -7.22 13.55
C PHE A 232 5.98 -7.70 14.49
N ARG A 233 6.29 -8.20 15.66
CA ARG A 233 5.46 -9.06 16.51
C ARG A 233 5.32 -10.46 15.93
N THR A 234 6.49 -11.03 15.58
CA THR A 234 6.56 -12.39 15.05
C THR A 234 6.11 -13.41 16.09
N HIS A 235 5.04 -14.14 15.75
CA HIS A 235 4.57 -15.31 16.49
C HIS A 235 4.75 -16.54 15.62
N LEU A 236 5.49 -17.52 16.11
CA LEU A 236 5.87 -18.70 15.33
C LEU A 236 5.49 -19.99 16.08
N ALA A 237 4.84 -20.91 15.38
CA ALA A 237 4.55 -22.23 15.92
C ALA A 237 5.85 -23.02 16.16
N ASP A 238 5.89 -23.81 17.24
CA ASP A 238 7.10 -24.55 17.66
C ASP A 238 7.67 -25.46 16.56
N LYS A 239 6.82 -26.05 15.71
CA LYS A 239 7.23 -26.87 14.56
C LYS A 239 8.10 -26.14 13.53
N ASN A 240 8.06 -24.81 13.54
CA ASN A 240 8.75 -23.96 12.56
C ASN A 240 10.05 -23.35 13.13
N ARG A 241 10.28 -23.44 14.44
CA ARG A 241 11.50 -22.92 15.07
C ARG A 241 12.74 -23.71 14.68
N GLY A 242 13.85 -22.99 14.50
CA GLY A 242 15.13 -23.55 14.14
C GLY A 242 15.36 -23.77 12.64
N LYS A 243 14.40 -23.42 11.78
CA LYS A 243 14.53 -23.58 10.31
C LYS A 243 15.67 -22.77 9.71
N SER A 244 15.91 -21.57 10.20
CA SER A 244 17.02 -20.71 9.78
C SER A 244 18.31 -20.97 10.56
N GLY A 245 18.20 -21.56 11.75
CA GLY A 245 19.29 -21.69 12.71
C GLY A 245 19.62 -20.39 13.43
N GLN A 246 18.72 -19.38 13.41
CA GLN A 246 18.92 -18.07 14.03
C GLN A 246 17.81 -17.77 15.04
N ASP A 247 16.81 -16.97 14.65
CA ASP A 247 15.74 -16.45 15.49
C ASP A 247 14.35 -16.67 14.86
N ASP A 248 13.30 -16.34 15.62
CA ASP A 248 11.91 -16.54 15.19
C ASP A 248 11.59 -15.72 13.91
N TYR A 249 12.16 -14.52 13.75
CA TYR A 249 11.95 -13.69 12.56
C TYR A 249 12.55 -14.36 11.31
N SER A 250 13.80 -14.81 11.40
CA SER A 250 14.49 -15.50 10.29
C SER A 250 13.82 -16.84 9.95
N ASP A 251 13.37 -17.60 10.97
CA ASP A 251 12.58 -18.82 10.78
C ASP A 251 11.26 -18.52 10.08
N ARG A 252 10.60 -17.42 10.46
CA ARG A 252 9.34 -16.98 9.82
C ARG A 252 9.53 -16.61 8.35
N MET A 253 10.68 -16.00 8.01
CA MET A 253 11.01 -15.69 6.62
C MET A 253 11.20 -16.97 5.77
N VAL A 254 11.80 -18.01 6.34
CA VAL A 254 11.90 -19.33 5.69
C VAL A 254 10.51 -19.95 5.49
N VAL A 255 9.64 -19.87 6.50
CA VAL A 255 8.24 -20.35 6.38
C VAL A 255 7.46 -19.57 5.33
N HIS A 256 7.65 -18.24 5.25
CA HIS A 256 7.03 -17.43 4.19
C HIS A 256 7.48 -17.89 2.80
N ASP A 257 8.78 -18.13 2.61
CA ASP A 257 9.30 -18.67 1.33
C ASP A 257 8.69 -20.04 0.99
N GLU A 258 8.53 -20.94 1.97
CA GLU A 258 7.88 -22.23 1.79
C GLU A 258 6.40 -22.07 1.34
N GLN A 259 5.68 -21.08 1.89
CA GLN A 259 4.31 -20.77 1.50
C GLN A 259 4.23 -20.23 0.06
N ILE A 260 5.19 -19.37 -0.33
CA ILE A 260 5.33 -18.95 -1.73
C ILE A 260 5.58 -20.17 -2.64
N GLY A 261 6.44 -21.11 -2.20
CA GLY A 261 6.66 -22.38 -2.89
C GLY A 261 5.38 -23.16 -3.13
N GLN A 262 4.52 -23.30 -2.12
CA GLN A 262 3.24 -23.99 -2.25
C GLN A 262 2.33 -23.33 -3.31
N MET A 263 2.33 -22.00 -3.39
CA MET A 263 1.56 -21.27 -4.41
C MET A 263 2.08 -21.53 -5.82
N LEU A 264 3.41 -21.52 -6.01
CA LEU A 264 4.05 -21.81 -7.31
C LEU A 264 3.84 -23.26 -7.75
N ASP A 265 4.05 -24.22 -6.83
CA ASP A 265 3.85 -25.64 -7.08
C ASP A 265 2.40 -25.97 -7.43
N LYS A 266 1.44 -25.24 -6.86
CA LYS A 266 0.03 -25.38 -7.21
C LYS A 266 -0.23 -24.97 -8.66
N LEU A 267 0.39 -23.91 -9.18
CA LEU A 267 0.28 -23.53 -10.60
C LEU A 267 0.79 -24.64 -11.52
N ASP A 268 1.92 -25.27 -11.15
CA ASP A 268 2.50 -26.39 -11.91
C ASP A 268 1.58 -27.62 -11.87
N GLN A 269 1.09 -28.00 -10.69
CA GLN A 269 0.16 -29.14 -10.49
C GLN A 269 -1.13 -28.98 -11.30
N LEU A 270 -1.62 -27.73 -11.44
CA LEU A 270 -2.83 -27.41 -12.19
C LEU A 270 -2.57 -27.25 -13.70
N GLY A 271 -1.30 -27.26 -14.14
CA GLY A 271 -0.92 -27.08 -15.53
C GLY A 271 -1.21 -25.70 -16.10
N ILE A 272 -1.23 -24.67 -15.25
CA ILE A 272 -1.56 -23.28 -15.63
C ILE A 272 -0.40 -22.32 -15.51
N ALA A 273 0.77 -22.77 -15.07
CA ALA A 273 1.94 -21.92 -14.80
C ALA A 273 2.37 -21.11 -16.03
N ASP A 274 2.34 -21.70 -17.23
CA ASP A 274 2.77 -21.05 -18.49
C ASP A 274 1.83 -19.90 -18.92
N ASN A 275 0.56 -19.93 -18.47
CA ASN A 275 -0.41 -18.86 -18.75
C ASN A 275 -0.72 -18.04 -17.50
N THR A 276 0.23 -17.90 -16.61
CA THR A 276 0.06 -17.12 -15.37
C THR A 276 1.18 -16.10 -15.22
N ILE A 277 0.77 -14.82 -15.05
CA ILE A 277 1.66 -13.76 -14.58
C ILE A 277 1.81 -13.96 -13.07
N VAL A 278 3.03 -14.13 -12.60
CA VAL A 278 3.35 -14.20 -11.17
C VAL A 278 4.22 -13.00 -10.81
N MET A 279 3.76 -12.20 -9.84
CA MET A 279 4.55 -11.12 -9.25
C MET A 279 4.81 -11.42 -7.78
N TYR A 280 6.05 -11.23 -7.35
CA TYR A 280 6.41 -11.17 -5.93
C TYR A 280 6.86 -9.76 -5.57
N SER A 281 6.37 -9.20 -4.45
CA SER A 281 6.81 -7.93 -3.89
C SER A 281 6.41 -7.80 -2.41
N THR A 282 6.45 -6.58 -1.88
CA THR A 282 5.98 -6.17 -0.55
C THR A 282 5.37 -4.76 -0.64
N ASP A 283 4.72 -4.30 0.39
CA ASP A 283 4.00 -3.01 0.40
C ASP A 283 4.90 -1.79 0.55
N ASN A 284 5.92 -1.88 1.41
CA ASN A 284 6.90 -0.82 1.73
C ASN A 284 8.25 -1.44 2.09
N GLY A 285 9.24 -0.58 2.31
CA GLY A 285 10.53 -0.99 2.83
C GLY A 285 10.44 -1.56 4.25
N PRO A 286 11.52 -2.19 4.76
CA PRO A 286 11.51 -2.87 6.04
C PRO A 286 11.39 -1.92 7.22
N GLU A 287 10.87 -2.44 8.33
CA GLU A 287 10.97 -1.84 9.66
C GLU A 287 12.12 -2.54 10.39
N ASN A 288 13.28 -1.87 10.48
CA ASN A 288 14.51 -2.48 11.02
C ASN A 288 14.82 -2.08 12.46
N ASP A 289 14.09 -1.12 13.01
CA ASP A 289 14.28 -0.62 14.38
C ASP A 289 13.72 -1.56 15.44
N THR A 290 12.97 -2.57 15.04
CA THR A 290 12.47 -3.64 15.90
C THR A 290 13.44 -4.83 16.00
N TRP A 291 14.63 -4.74 15.37
CA TRP A 291 15.63 -5.81 15.40
C TRP A 291 15.83 -6.39 16.82
N PRO A 292 15.91 -7.72 16.99
CA PRO A 292 16.02 -8.79 15.98
C PRO A 292 14.70 -9.18 15.30
N ASP A 293 13.54 -8.72 15.74
CA ASP A 293 12.22 -8.95 15.13
C ASP A 293 11.95 -7.93 14.00
N GLY A 294 12.88 -7.79 13.07
CA GLY A 294 12.82 -6.78 12.01
C GLY A 294 13.57 -7.16 10.75
N ALA A 295 13.08 -6.63 9.64
CA ALA A 295 13.62 -6.84 8.31
C ALA A 295 14.89 -6.02 8.02
N ASN A 296 15.53 -6.25 6.87
CA ASN A 296 16.78 -5.61 6.52
C ASN A 296 16.88 -5.20 5.05
N THR A 297 17.55 -4.08 4.80
CA THR A 297 17.81 -3.54 3.46
C THR A 297 19.22 -2.95 3.40
N PRO A 298 19.88 -2.95 2.20
CA PRO A 298 21.16 -2.27 2.05
C PRO A 298 21.02 -0.75 1.98
N PHE A 299 19.82 -0.26 1.67
CA PHE A 299 19.55 1.16 1.48
C PHE A 299 19.48 1.92 2.81
N ARG A 300 19.73 3.23 2.76
CA ARG A 300 19.58 4.11 3.92
C ARG A 300 18.13 4.18 4.36
N GLY A 301 17.91 4.29 5.68
CA GLY A 301 16.59 4.44 6.28
C GLY A 301 15.76 3.15 6.30
N GLN A 302 14.51 3.30 6.59
CA GLN A 302 13.52 2.25 6.76
C GLN A 302 12.13 2.82 6.51
N LYS A 303 11.09 1.98 6.63
CA LYS A 303 9.67 2.33 6.60
C LYS A 303 9.44 3.70 7.26
N ASP A 304 8.61 4.53 6.64
CA ASP A 304 8.24 5.88 7.07
C ASP A 304 9.40 6.90 7.14
N SER A 305 10.42 6.76 6.30
CA SER A 305 11.47 7.76 6.13
C SER A 305 11.53 8.30 4.70
N ASN A 306 12.31 9.38 4.49
CA ASN A 306 12.56 9.94 3.15
C ASN A 306 13.63 9.17 2.35
N TRP A 307 14.30 8.18 2.95
CA TRP A 307 15.43 7.46 2.37
C TRP A 307 14.98 6.29 1.50
N GLU A 308 15.84 5.87 0.58
CA GLU A 308 15.55 4.76 -0.35
C GLU A 308 15.10 3.48 0.35
N GLY A 309 15.58 3.23 1.59
CA GLY A 309 15.21 2.05 2.37
C GLY A 309 13.73 1.94 2.72
N ALA A 310 13.00 3.08 2.76
CA ALA A 310 11.54 3.06 2.98
C ALA A 310 10.75 2.66 1.72
N TRP A 311 11.30 2.94 0.54
CA TRP A 311 10.55 3.01 -0.72
C TRP A 311 10.98 1.95 -1.72
N ARG A 312 12.29 1.64 -1.80
CA ARG A 312 12.85 0.69 -2.74
C ARG A 312 12.69 -0.72 -2.19
N VAL A 313 11.80 -1.48 -2.82
CA VAL A 313 11.36 -2.80 -2.35
C VAL A 313 11.77 -3.91 -3.31
N PRO A 314 11.90 -5.18 -2.85
CA PRO A 314 12.10 -6.30 -3.76
C PRO A 314 10.88 -6.45 -4.68
N ALA A 315 11.13 -6.66 -5.97
CA ALA A 315 10.08 -6.96 -6.94
C ALA A 315 10.61 -7.85 -8.05
N PHE A 316 9.79 -8.85 -8.41
CA PHE A 316 10.03 -9.81 -9.49
C PHE A 316 8.73 -10.07 -10.24
N ILE A 317 8.79 -10.19 -11.56
CA ILE A 317 7.63 -10.59 -12.37
C ILE A 317 8.04 -11.69 -13.33
N ARG A 318 7.30 -12.80 -13.30
CA ARG A 318 7.43 -13.93 -14.21
C ARG A 318 6.20 -14.02 -15.11
N TRP A 319 6.40 -14.14 -16.41
CA TRP A 319 5.38 -14.50 -17.39
C TRP A 319 6.01 -15.33 -18.49
N PRO A 320 5.93 -16.67 -18.43
CA PRO A 320 6.59 -17.54 -19.39
C PRO A 320 6.23 -17.22 -20.85
N GLY A 321 7.22 -17.19 -21.73
CA GLY A 321 7.05 -16.89 -23.15
C GLY A 321 6.74 -15.42 -23.48
N LYS A 322 6.60 -14.54 -22.49
CA LYS A 322 6.36 -13.10 -22.66
C LYS A 322 7.46 -12.24 -22.04
N ILE A 323 7.88 -12.57 -20.84
CA ILE A 323 8.97 -11.89 -20.14
C ILE A 323 10.20 -12.79 -20.19
N LYS A 324 11.35 -12.20 -20.55
CA LYS A 324 12.61 -12.95 -20.62
C LYS A 324 13.06 -13.36 -19.23
N ALA A 325 13.21 -14.66 -19.01
CA ALA A 325 13.72 -15.20 -17.76
C ALA A 325 15.14 -14.71 -17.46
N ASN A 326 15.47 -14.62 -16.18
CA ASN A 326 16.77 -14.22 -15.66
C ASN A 326 17.27 -12.87 -16.23
N SER A 327 16.34 -11.92 -16.37
CA SER A 327 16.63 -10.56 -16.86
C SER A 327 16.55 -9.53 -15.74
N VAL A 328 17.19 -8.38 -15.96
CA VAL A 328 17.24 -7.28 -14.97
C VAL A 328 16.78 -5.99 -15.63
N LEU A 329 15.88 -5.27 -14.97
CA LEU A 329 15.39 -3.96 -15.38
C LEU A 329 15.80 -2.91 -14.35
N ASN A 330 16.45 -1.85 -14.83
CA ASN A 330 17.02 -0.77 -14.01
C ASN A 330 16.24 0.55 -14.13
N GLY A 331 15.18 0.61 -14.93
CA GLY A 331 14.30 1.77 -15.03
C GLY A 331 13.36 1.85 -13.81
N ILE A 332 12.89 3.05 -13.51
CA ILE A 332 11.94 3.29 -12.42
C ILE A 332 10.61 2.61 -12.73
N VAL A 333 10.11 1.81 -11.79
CA VAL A 333 8.77 1.23 -11.79
C VAL A 333 8.22 1.32 -10.37
N CYS A 334 6.93 1.45 -10.19
CA CYS A 334 6.33 1.55 -8.87
C CYS A 334 4.97 0.85 -8.77
N HIS A 335 4.44 0.76 -7.56
CA HIS A 335 3.15 0.11 -7.29
C HIS A 335 2.01 0.63 -8.15
N GLN A 336 1.92 1.96 -8.36
CA GLN A 336 0.86 2.55 -9.18
C GLN A 336 0.85 2.02 -10.61
N ASP A 337 2.01 1.64 -11.15
CA ASP A 337 2.15 1.18 -12.54
C ASP A 337 1.52 -0.20 -12.77
N MET A 338 1.26 -0.95 -11.70
CA MET A 338 0.75 -2.31 -11.84
C MET A 338 -0.71 -2.33 -12.30
N LEU A 339 -1.55 -1.40 -11.89
CA LEU A 339 -2.94 -1.36 -12.38
C LEU A 339 -2.99 -1.26 -13.92
N PRO A 340 -2.47 -0.22 -14.58
CA PRO A 340 -2.55 -0.13 -16.04
C PRO A 340 -1.75 -1.23 -16.76
N THR A 341 -0.69 -1.75 -16.15
CA THR A 341 0.12 -2.83 -16.74
C THR A 341 -0.62 -4.16 -16.73
N LEU A 342 -1.26 -4.53 -15.62
CA LEU A 342 -2.03 -5.78 -15.52
C LEU A 342 -3.31 -5.71 -16.38
N LEU A 343 -3.97 -4.54 -16.46
CA LEU A 343 -5.11 -4.35 -17.36
C LEU A 343 -4.67 -4.46 -18.83
N ALA A 344 -3.51 -3.91 -19.21
CA ALA A 344 -2.96 -4.06 -20.56
C ALA A 344 -2.65 -5.53 -20.87
N ALA A 345 -2.07 -6.28 -19.92
CA ALA A 345 -1.83 -7.72 -20.06
C ALA A 345 -3.13 -8.53 -20.19
N ALA A 346 -4.21 -8.07 -19.57
CA ALA A 346 -5.55 -8.63 -19.67
C ALA A 346 -6.31 -8.21 -20.95
N GLY A 347 -5.72 -7.34 -21.79
CA GLY A 347 -6.28 -6.91 -23.07
C GLY A 347 -6.91 -5.51 -23.07
N ASP A 348 -6.71 -4.70 -22.02
CA ASP A 348 -7.18 -3.32 -21.93
C ASP A 348 -6.02 -2.31 -21.72
N PRO A 349 -5.22 -2.00 -22.75
CA PRO A 349 -4.07 -1.10 -22.64
C PRO A 349 -4.45 0.39 -22.42
N ASP A 350 -5.69 0.77 -22.73
CA ASP A 350 -6.16 2.16 -22.72
C ASP A 350 -6.92 2.52 -21.45
N ILE A 351 -6.83 1.71 -20.41
CA ILE A 351 -7.62 1.86 -19.19
C ILE A 351 -7.49 3.26 -18.55
N ASN A 352 -6.30 3.86 -18.56
CA ASN A 352 -6.08 5.20 -18.00
C ASN A 352 -6.96 6.25 -18.69
N GLN A 353 -7.02 6.25 -20.02
CA GLN A 353 -7.88 7.18 -20.76
C GLN A 353 -9.35 6.88 -20.53
N LYS A 354 -9.74 5.61 -20.54
CA LYS A 354 -11.12 5.20 -20.28
C LYS A 354 -11.60 5.65 -18.89
N LEU A 355 -10.75 5.57 -17.88
CA LEU A 355 -11.05 6.04 -16.52
C LEU A 355 -11.20 7.57 -16.45
N LEU A 356 -10.44 8.33 -17.24
CA LEU A 356 -10.64 9.79 -17.35
C LEU A 356 -11.96 10.15 -18.00
N ASP A 357 -12.37 9.42 -19.02
CA ASP A 357 -13.60 9.66 -19.80
C ASP A 357 -14.86 9.14 -19.08
N GLY A 358 -14.71 8.18 -18.20
CA GLY A 358 -15.76 7.48 -17.47
C GLY A 358 -15.91 6.02 -17.91
N TYR A 359 -15.34 5.11 -17.12
CA TYR A 359 -15.34 3.66 -17.37
C TYR A 359 -16.40 2.94 -16.52
N LYS A 360 -17.27 2.19 -17.18
CA LYS A 360 -18.30 1.39 -16.50
C LYS A 360 -17.77 0.00 -16.16
N ALA A 361 -17.75 -0.32 -14.87
CA ALA A 361 -17.44 -1.66 -14.37
C ALA A 361 -18.57 -2.13 -13.44
N GLY A 362 -19.31 -3.14 -13.88
CA GLY A 362 -20.51 -3.60 -13.16
C GLY A 362 -21.56 -2.49 -13.03
N ASP A 363 -21.97 -2.21 -11.81
CA ASP A 363 -22.95 -1.17 -11.46
C ASP A 363 -22.30 0.22 -11.25
N LYS A 364 -20.98 0.30 -11.21
CA LYS A 364 -20.23 1.54 -10.96
C LYS A 364 -19.72 2.17 -12.26
N THR A 365 -19.61 3.49 -12.25
CA THR A 365 -18.90 4.25 -13.29
C THR A 365 -17.77 5.03 -12.64
N PHE A 366 -16.54 4.67 -12.98
CA PHE A 366 -15.34 5.33 -12.47
C PHE A 366 -14.92 6.47 -13.38
N ARG A 367 -14.69 7.65 -12.79
CA ARG A 367 -14.13 8.81 -13.50
C ARG A 367 -13.01 9.38 -12.64
N VAL A 368 -11.80 8.88 -12.86
CA VAL A 368 -10.63 9.16 -12.01
C VAL A 368 -9.36 9.30 -12.84
N HIS A 369 -8.38 9.99 -12.27
CA HIS A 369 -7.02 10.04 -12.77
C HIS A 369 -6.19 8.93 -12.14
N ILE A 370 -5.50 8.13 -12.95
CA ILE A 370 -4.54 7.11 -12.51
C ILE A 370 -3.12 7.69 -12.63
N ASP A 371 -2.32 7.58 -11.57
CA ASP A 371 -0.93 8.06 -11.55
C ASP A 371 0.04 7.01 -12.14
N GLY A 372 -0.40 5.77 -12.24
CA GLY A 372 0.33 4.67 -12.85
C GLY A 372 0.46 4.80 -14.36
N VAL A 373 1.55 4.28 -14.90
CA VAL A 373 1.80 4.16 -16.34
C VAL A 373 1.90 2.69 -16.74
N ASN A 374 1.45 2.36 -17.95
CA ASN A 374 1.58 1.00 -18.47
C ASN A 374 3.04 0.68 -18.81
N VAL A 375 3.67 -0.20 -18.03
CA VAL A 375 5.05 -0.64 -18.23
C VAL A 375 5.14 -2.00 -18.95
N LEU A 376 4.04 -2.57 -19.44
CA LEU A 376 4.04 -3.86 -20.12
C LEU A 376 5.02 -3.92 -21.29
N PRO A 377 5.11 -2.91 -22.21
CA PRO A 377 6.09 -2.92 -23.29
C PRO A 377 7.54 -2.96 -22.80
N TYR A 378 7.82 -2.35 -21.65
CA TYR A 378 9.14 -2.40 -21.01
C TYR A 378 9.44 -3.78 -20.42
N LEU A 379 8.45 -4.42 -19.80
CA LEU A 379 8.56 -5.78 -19.25
C LEU A 379 8.81 -6.84 -20.34
N THR A 380 8.15 -6.71 -21.48
CA THR A 380 8.27 -7.63 -22.62
C THR A 380 9.48 -7.37 -23.51
N GLY A 381 10.17 -6.24 -23.29
CA GLY A 381 11.34 -5.84 -24.07
C GLY A 381 11.01 -5.19 -25.42
N GLU A 382 9.76 -4.80 -25.65
CA GLU A 382 9.35 -4.03 -26.83
C GLU A 382 9.97 -2.64 -26.82
N VAL A 383 10.12 -2.04 -25.63
CA VAL A 383 10.86 -0.79 -25.40
C VAL A 383 12.01 -1.03 -24.43
N LYS A 384 13.09 -0.26 -24.60
CA LYS A 384 14.32 -0.42 -23.79
C LYS A 384 14.30 0.35 -22.48
N GLU A 385 13.51 1.41 -22.41
CA GLU A 385 13.46 2.32 -21.28
C GLU A 385 12.08 2.28 -20.62
N SER A 386 12.07 2.46 -19.30
CA SER A 386 10.81 2.61 -18.57
C SER A 386 10.09 3.88 -19.02
N PRO A 387 8.77 3.84 -19.27
CA PRO A 387 8.00 5.05 -19.54
C PRO A 387 7.89 5.97 -18.32
N ARG A 388 8.23 5.48 -17.12
CA ARG A 388 8.31 6.27 -15.90
C ARG A 388 9.71 6.82 -15.71
N ASN A 389 9.84 8.14 -15.65
CA ASN A 389 11.13 8.82 -15.42
C ASN A 389 11.19 9.62 -14.11
N ALA A 390 10.09 9.67 -13.35
CA ALA A 390 10.02 10.36 -12.07
C ALA A 390 9.24 9.58 -11.01
N PHE A 391 9.61 9.77 -9.74
CA PHE A 391 8.92 9.22 -8.58
C PHE A 391 8.84 10.28 -7.47
N PHE A 392 7.66 10.44 -6.84
CA PHE A 392 7.40 11.39 -5.76
C PHE A 392 7.34 10.64 -4.43
N TYR A 393 8.18 11.04 -3.49
CA TYR A 393 8.20 10.51 -2.13
C TYR A 393 7.30 11.38 -1.28
N VAL A 394 6.17 10.81 -0.87
CA VAL A 394 5.12 11.51 -0.12
C VAL A 394 5.07 10.98 1.30
N SER A 395 5.21 11.85 2.30
CA SER A 395 5.11 11.44 3.70
C SER A 395 3.71 10.93 4.04
N ASP A 396 3.61 10.25 5.16
CA ASP A 396 2.33 9.81 5.71
C ASP A 396 1.41 10.98 6.11
N ASP A 397 1.97 12.17 6.41
CA ASP A 397 1.25 13.43 6.61
C ASP A 397 0.89 14.16 5.30
N GLY A 398 1.29 13.64 4.15
CA GLY A 398 0.96 14.19 2.83
C GLY A 398 1.91 15.26 2.30
N GLY A 399 3.08 15.45 2.91
CA GLY A 399 4.15 16.32 2.39
C GLY A 399 4.94 15.66 1.27
N ILE A 400 5.46 16.43 0.32
CA ILE A 400 6.41 15.95 -0.68
C ILE A 400 7.82 16.04 -0.07
N MET A 401 8.33 14.90 0.39
CA MET A 401 9.64 14.80 1.02
C MET A 401 10.79 14.85 0.02
N ALA A 402 10.62 14.16 -1.10
CA ALA A 402 11.65 14.07 -2.13
C ALA A 402 11.03 13.83 -3.51
N VAL A 403 11.80 14.07 -4.54
CA VAL A 403 11.46 13.71 -5.92
C VAL A 403 12.69 13.07 -6.58
N ARG A 404 12.50 11.90 -7.16
CA ARG A 404 13.47 11.29 -8.08
C ARG A 404 13.11 11.64 -9.51
N HIS A 405 14.09 12.08 -10.30
CA HIS A 405 14.01 12.27 -11.74
C HIS A 405 15.23 11.62 -12.41
N GLY A 406 14.98 10.58 -13.18
CA GLY A 406 16.04 9.77 -13.75
C GLY A 406 16.97 9.19 -12.66
N ASP A 407 18.25 9.53 -12.71
CA ASP A 407 19.24 9.07 -11.74
C ASP A 407 19.37 9.97 -10.50
N TYR A 408 18.73 11.14 -10.51
CA TYR A 408 18.86 12.13 -9.42
C TYR A 408 17.66 12.08 -8.49
N LYS A 409 17.93 12.14 -7.18
CA LYS A 409 16.96 12.33 -6.12
C LYS A 409 17.25 13.64 -5.40
N LEU A 410 16.23 14.49 -5.25
CA LEU A 410 16.30 15.72 -4.49
C LEU A 410 15.41 15.57 -3.25
N VAL A 411 15.98 15.78 -2.08
CA VAL A 411 15.32 15.65 -0.77
C VAL A 411 15.03 17.04 -0.24
N PHE A 412 13.78 17.36 0.03
CA PHE A 412 13.28 18.66 0.52
C PHE A 412 12.91 18.63 2.00
N GLU A 413 12.54 17.45 2.50
CA GLU A 413 12.21 17.20 3.89
C GLU A 413 12.94 15.93 4.36
N GLU A 414 13.59 16.01 5.51
CA GLU A 414 14.43 14.94 6.04
C GLU A 414 13.96 14.46 7.40
N GLN A 415 13.89 13.14 7.59
CA GLN A 415 13.68 12.53 8.88
C GLN A 415 15.02 12.34 9.61
N HIS A 416 15.21 13.07 10.70
CA HIS A 416 16.42 12.99 11.52
C HIS A 416 16.30 11.99 12.67
N ALA A 417 15.07 11.66 13.07
CA ALA A 417 14.84 10.68 14.12
C ALA A 417 15.17 9.27 13.64
N THR A 418 15.56 8.45 14.59
CA THR A 418 15.84 7.02 14.38
C THR A 418 14.94 6.19 15.28
N ARG A 419 14.79 4.90 14.97
CA ARG A 419 13.92 3.97 15.69
C ARG A 419 12.47 4.41 15.61
N MET A 420 11.63 3.92 16.50
CA MET A 420 10.20 4.29 16.59
C MET A 420 9.94 5.79 16.78
N ARG A 421 10.95 6.59 17.11
CA ARG A 421 10.82 8.05 17.20
C ARG A 421 10.54 8.72 15.85
N GLN A 422 10.88 8.10 14.74
CA GLN A 422 10.56 8.63 13.41
C GLN A 422 9.03 8.76 13.17
N TRP A 423 8.21 7.96 13.88
CA TRP A 423 6.76 8.08 13.86
C TRP A 423 6.20 9.21 14.74
N GLN A 424 7.06 9.84 15.54
CA GLN A 424 6.70 10.91 16.49
C GLN A 424 7.26 12.27 16.11
N GLU A 425 8.46 12.29 15.53
CA GLU A 425 9.16 13.53 15.23
C GLU A 425 8.84 14.03 13.82
N PRO A 426 8.61 15.34 13.64
CA PRO A 426 8.28 15.90 12.34
C PRO A 426 9.46 15.81 11.37
N PHE A 427 9.17 15.76 10.08
CA PHE A 427 10.18 15.98 9.04
C PHE A 427 10.70 17.40 9.07
N THR A 428 12.02 17.56 8.92
CA THR A 428 12.69 18.86 8.86
C THR A 428 12.75 19.36 7.42
N LYS A 429 12.17 20.54 7.16
CA LYS A 429 12.27 21.19 5.83
C LYS A 429 13.67 21.75 5.60
N LEU A 430 14.28 21.37 4.50
CA LEU A 430 15.58 21.86 4.08
C LEU A 430 15.43 23.17 3.28
N ARG A 431 16.33 24.14 3.51
CA ARG A 431 16.37 25.41 2.76
C ARG A 431 16.97 25.26 1.37
N LEU A 432 17.86 24.30 1.20
CA LEU A 432 18.41 23.81 -0.05
C LEU A 432 18.25 22.28 -0.01
N PRO A 433 17.72 21.64 -1.04
CA PRO A 433 17.56 20.20 -1.04
C PRO A 433 18.90 19.47 -1.05
N ASP A 434 18.97 18.34 -0.37
CA ASP A 434 20.04 17.38 -0.61
C ASP A 434 19.84 16.73 -1.98
N ILE A 435 20.94 16.53 -2.70
CA ILE A 435 20.93 16.00 -4.07
C ILE A 435 21.77 14.72 -4.10
N PHE A 436 21.18 13.63 -4.53
CA PHE A 436 21.85 12.34 -4.70
C PHE A 436 21.82 11.92 -6.17
N ASN A 437 22.89 11.29 -6.65
CA ASN A 437 22.85 10.52 -7.88
C ASN A 437 22.79 9.03 -7.49
N LEU A 438 21.63 8.42 -7.60
CA LEU A 438 21.37 7.06 -7.12
C LEU A 438 22.07 5.95 -7.94
N ARG A 439 22.77 6.29 -9.05
CA ARG A 439 23.66 5.35 -9.75
C ARG A 439 25.07 5.37 -9.16
N ARG A 440 25.53 6.54 -8.67
CA ARG A 440 26.86 6.71 -8.06
C ARG A 440 26.84 6.47 -6.55
N ASP A 441 25.73 6.80 -5.92
CA ASP A 441 25.50 6.63 -4.48
C ASP A 441 24.09 6.06 -4.24
N PRO A 442 23.88 4.75 -4.52
CA PRO A 442 22.56 4.12 -4.37
C PRO A 442 22.10 4.02 -2.91
N PHE A 443 23.01 4.24 -1.97
CA PHE A 443 22.74 4.12 -0.53
C PHE A 443 22.61 5.48 0.16
N GLU A 444 22.67 6.59 -0.58
CA GLU A 444 22.51 7.95 -0.05
C GLU A 444 23.49 8.29 1.10
N ARG A 445 24.74 7.82 0.99
CA ARG A 445 25.76 7.93 2.04
C ARG A 445 26.85 8.97 1.75
N ALA A 446 26.92 9.50 0.55
CA ALA A 446 27.95 10.44 0.18
C ALA A 446 27.93 11.70 1.05
N ILE A 447 26.76 12.14 1.49
CA ILE A 447 26.59 13.28 2.40
C ILE A 447 27.31 13.07 3.74
N ASP A 448 27.35 11.84 4.25
CA ASP A 448 27.97 11.51 5.53
C ASP A 448 29.45 11.08 5.40
N ASN A 449 29.85 10.55 4.23
CA ASN A 449 31.12 9.85 4.06
C ASN A 449 32.12 10.57 3.15
N SER A 450 31.68 11.57 2.37
CA SER A 450 32.55 12.24 1.37
C SER A 450 32.95 13.64 1.80
N ASN A 451 34.26 13.92 1.76
CA ASN A 451 34.79 15.26 2.01
C ASN A 451 34.40 16.27 0.94
N THR A 452 34.01 15.83 -0.26
CA THR A 452 33.74 16.68 -1.43
C THR A 452 32.29 16.65 -1.88
N TYR A 453 31.40 16.03 -1.09
CA TYR A 453 29.97 15.93 -1.44
C TYR A 453 29.33 17.31 -1.64
N LEU A 454 29.56 18.25 -0.73
CA LEU A 454 28.95 19.59 -0.80
C LEU A 454 29.40 20.37 -2.05
N ASP A 455 30.68 20.27 -2.42
CA ASP A 455 31.19 20.89 -3.65
C ASP A 455 30.53 20.29 -4.90
N TRP A 456 30.37 18.97 -4.92
CA TRP A 456 29.66 18.29 -6.00
C TRP A 456 28.18 18.69 -6.03
N MET A 457 27.50 18.70 -4.88
CA MET A 457 26.06 19.00 -4.76
C MET A 457 25.73 20.40 -5.29
N VAL A 458 26.55 21.41 -4.95
CA VAL A 458 26.35 22.79 -5.41
C VAL A 458 26.41 22.86 -6.95
N ASN A 459 27.23 22.05 -7.61
CA ASN A 459 27.29 21.96 -9.06
C ASN A 459 26.06 21.25 -9.68
N GLN A 460 25.22 20.56 -8.87
CA GLN A 460 24.01 19.89 -9.32
C GLN A 460 22.73 20.73 -9.11
N VAL A 461 22.83 21.93 -8.57
CA VAL A 461 21.66 22.83 -8.34
C VAL A 461 20.77 23.02 -9.57
N PRO A 462 21.25 22.99 -10.84
CA PRO A 462 20.38 23.03 -12.01
C PRO A 462 19.31 21.94 -12.05
N GLN A 463 19.53 20.78 -11.41
CA GLN A 463 18.50 19.71 -11.28
C GLN A 463 17.26 20.20 -10.51
N LEU A 464 17.43 21.17 -9.61
CA LEU A 464 16.34 21.76 -8.84
C LEU A 464 15.27 22.36 -9.76
N TYR A 465 15.65 23.05 -10.83
CA TYR A 465 14.68 23.68 -11.75
C TYR A 465 13.83 22.64 -12.47
N LEU A 466 14.43 21.50 -12.87
CA LEU A 466 13.71 20.39 -13.49
C LEU A 466 12.69 19.79 -12.51
N VAL A 467 13.12 19.55 -11.28
CA VAL A 467 12.26 18.96 -10.24
C VAL A 467 11.16 19.94 -9.82
N GLN A 468 11.44 21.25 -9.71
CA GLN A 468 10.42 22.27 -9.45
C GLN A 468 9.33 22.27 -10.53
N ALA A 469 9.71 22.14 -11.81
CA ALA A 469 8.73 22.04 -12.89
C ALA A 469 7.86 20.78 -12.78
N LEU A 470 8.45 19.63 -12.42
CA LEU A 470 7.72 18.39 -12.18
C LEU A 470 6.74 18.52 -11.01
N VAL A 471 7.18 19.10 -9.89
CA VAL A 471 6.33 19.36 -8.73
C VAL A 471 5.18 20.30 -9.09
N ALA A 472 5.46 21.38 -9.82
CA ALA A 472 4.43 22.31 -10.27
C ALA A 472 3.37 21.62 -11.15
N ALA A 473 3.80 20.78 -12.09
CA ALA A 473 2.89 19.98 -12.93
C ALA A 473 2.05 19.01 -12.09
N GLN A 474 2.66 18.36 -11.11
CA GLN A 474 1.97 17.43 -10.21
C GLN A 474 0.94 18.16 -9.33
N ILE A 475 1.27 19.34 -8.81
CA ILE A 475 0.32 20.18 -8.04
C ILE A 475 -0.87 20.57 -8.92
N GLN A 476 -0.65 21.02 -10.17
CA GLN A 476 -1.74 21.33 -11.10
C GLN A 476 -2.61 20.11 -11.37
N ASN A 477 -2.02 18.93 -11.46
CA ASN A 477 -2.76 17.68 -11.61
C ASN A 477 -3.61 17.39 -10.35
N PHE A 478 -3.10 17.61 -9.13
CA PHE A 478 -3.90 17.46 -7.90
C PHE A 478 -5.02 18.51 -7.77
N ILE A 479 -4.81 19.74 -8.27
CA ILE A 479 -5.87 20.75 -8.34
C ILE A 479 -6.99 20.29 -9.26
N LYS A 480 -6.64 19.72 -10.42
CA LYS A 480 -7.62 19.23 -11.42
C LYS A 480 -8.34 17.97 -10.94
N TYR A 481 -7.64 17.09 -10.24
CA TYR A 481 -8.14 15.80 -9.72
C TYR A 481 -7.80 15.72 -8.22
N PRO A 482 -8.63 16.37 -7.37
CA PRO A 482 -8.31 16.55 -5.95
C PRO A 482 -8.35 15.24 -5.18
N PRO A 483 -7.72 15.20 -3.99
CA PRO A 483 -7.82 14.08 -3.06
C PRO A 483 -9.27 13.72 -2.72
N ARG A 484 -9.55 12.44 -2.61
CA ARG A 484 -10.89 11.91 -2.30
C ARG A 484 -11.28 12.20 -0.86
N GLN A 485 -10.35 12.06 0.05
CA GLN A 485 -10.52 12.32 1.47
C GLN A 485 -9.22 12.86 2.07
N LYS A 486 -9.35 13.52 3.24
CA LYS A 486 -8.20 13.99 3.99
C LYS A 486 -7.49 12.80 4.65
N ALA A 487 -6.17 12.81 4.67
CA ALA A 487 -5.36 11.82 5.39
C ALA A 487 -5.74 11.76 6.88
N ALA A 488 -5.55 10.57 7.49
CA ALA A 488 -5.68 10.40 8.93
C ALA A 488 -4.67 11.27 9.70
N SER A 489 -4.99 11.60 10.94
CA SER A 489 -4.06 12.25 11.88
C SER A 489 -4.06 11.45 13.19
N PHE A 490 -2.86 11.18 13.73
CA PHE A 490 -2.69 10.51 15.02
C PHE A 490 -2.55 11.50 16.19
N ASN A 491 -2.66 12.80 15.91
CA ASN A 491 -2.63 13.85 16.91
C ASN A 491 -4.02 14.51 17.11
N LEU A 492 -4.07 15.68 17.71
CA LEU A 492 -5.31 16.40 17.97
C LEU A 492 -5.85 17.21 16.79
N ASP A 493 -5.17 17.25 15.64
CA ASP A 493 -5.54 18.10 14.49
C ASP A 493 -6.96 17.87 14.01
N SER A 494 -7.41 16.62 13.96
CA SER A 494 -8.76 16.25 13.53
C SER A 494 -9.83 16.75 14.52
N VAL A 495 -9.52 16.74 15.81
CA VAL A 495 -10.40 17.23 16.88
C VAL A 495 -10.41 18.76 16.89
N LEU A 496 -9.23 19.38 16.82
CA LEU A 496 -9.09 20.84 16.79
C LEU A 496 -9.73 21.46 15.52
N ALA A 497 -9.65 20.77 14.38
CA ALA A 497 -10.31 21.21 13.16
C ALA A 497 -11.84 21.30 13.29
N GLN A 498 -12.46 20.51 14.17
CA GLN A 498 -13.90 20.57 14.45
C GLN A 498 -14.29 21.74 15.34
N LEU A 499 -13.37 22.25 16.17
CA LEU A 499 -13.63 23.38 17.06
C LEU A 499 -13.74 24.70 16.31
N GLY A 500 -12.96 24.90 15.25
CA GLY A 500 -12.97 26.13 14.46
C GLY A 500 -14.34 26.51 13.91
N PRO A 501 -15.07 25.61 13.22
CA PRO A 501 -16.43 25.85 12.77
C PRO A 501 -17.43 26.06 13.91
N ALA A 502 -17.30 25.31 15.03
CA ALA A 502 -18.17 25.43 16.18
C ALA A 502 -18.02 26.80 16.86
N ILE A 503 -16.78 27.24 17.08
CA ILE A 503 -16.47 28.57 17.65
C ILE A 503 -16.97 29.67 16.71
N SER A 504 -16.81 29.54 15.40
CA SER A 504 -17.29 30.52 14.43
C SER A 504 -18.82 30.60 14.40
N ALA A 505 -19.51 29.46 14.50
CA ALA A 505 -20.97 29.40 14.56
C ALA A 505 -21.53 29.99 15.85
N GLU A 506 -20.83 29.81 16.98
CA GLU A 506 -21.23 30.38 18.27
C GLU A 506 -21.05 31.91 18.28
N LYS A 507 -19.92 32.42 17.81
CA LYS A 507 -19.69 33.86 17.62
C LYS A 507 -20.69 34.51 16.67
N ALA A 508 -21.09 33.80 15.60
CA ALA A 508 -22.12 34.30 14.70
C ALA A 508 -23.51 34.35 15.35
N LYS A 509 -23.84 33.41 16.24
CA LYS A 509 -25.08 33.45 17.05
C LYS A 509 -25.07 34.57 18.06
N GLU A 510 -23.94 34.78 18.75
CA GLU A 510 -23.80 35.91 19.71
C GLU A 510 -23.95 37.24 19.01
N ALA A 511 -23.26 37.46 17.88
CA ALA A 511 -23.38 38.69 17.10
C ALA A 511 -24.81 38.92 16.55
N ALA A 512 -25.53 37.85 16.17
CA ALA A 512 -26.93 37.94 15.76
C ALA A 512 -27.87 38.27 16.92
N ALA A 513 -27.58 37.77 18.13
CA ALA A 513 -28.33 38.06 19.34
C ALA A 513 -28.12 39.51 19.79
N GLU A 514 -26.88 40.01 19.77
CA GLU A 514 -26.54 41.41 20.07
C GLU A 514 -27.23 42.40 19.10
N LYS A 515 -27.24 42.05 17.80
CA LYS A 515 -27.92 42.87 16.80
C LYS A 515 -29.43 42.92 17.01
N LYS A 516 -30.04 41.82 17.40
CA LYS A 516 -31.46 41.73 17.72
C LYS A 516 -31.81 42.50 18.99
N GLN A 517 -30.91 42.56 19.98
CA GLN A 517 -31.08 43.31 21.21
C GLN A 517 -30.93 44.81 20.98
N ALA A 518 -30.02 45.23 20.08
CA ALA A 518 -29.85 46.64 19.69
C ALA A 518 -31.06 47.18 18.89
N GLU A 519 -31.72 46.33 18.09
CA GLU A 519 -32.93 46.70 17.33
C GLU A 519 -34.18 46.80 18.21
N THR A 520 -34.18 46.28 19.44
CA THR A 520 -35.33 46.31 20.37
C THR A 520 -35.24 47.46 21.38
N VAL A 521 -34.18 48.26 21.39
CA VAL A 521 -34.07 49.46 22.22
C VAL A 521 -34.73 50.63 21.46
N GLU A 522 -35.99 50.92 21.79
CA GLU A 522 -36.67 52.14 21.31
C GLU A 522 -35.87 53.39 21.70
N PRO A 523 -35.70 54.36 20.81
CA PRO A 523 -35.08 55.62 21.16
C PRO A 523 -35.94 56.33 22.16
N ALA A 524 -35.34 56.74 23.29
CA ALA A 524 -36.03 57.57 24.31
C ALA A 524 -36.61 58.84 23.66
N PRO A 525 -37.83 59.25 24.02
CA PRO A 525 -38.46 60.45 23.46
C PRO A 525 -37.60 61.68 23.74
N VAL A 526 -37.24 62.42 22.70
CA VAL A 526 -36.56 63.71 22.79
C VAL A 526 -37.57 64.69 23.40
N ALA A 527 -37.30 65.17 24.62
CA ALA A 527 -38.06 66.24 25.21
C ALA A 527 -37.87 67.50 24.35
N ALA A 528 -38.98 68.01 23.84
CA ALA A 528 -39.02 69.34 23.24
C ALA A 528 -39.08 70.38 24.34
N ASP A 529 -38.11 71.27 24.36
CA ASP A 529 -38.18 72.62 24.96
C ASP A 529 -38.11 73.70 23.87
#